data_86e174c7043138c1bded4494a984c1b3
#
_entry.id   86e174c7043138c1bded4494a984c1b3
#
_cell.length_a   1.000
_cell.length_b   1.000
_cell.length_c   1.000
_cell.angle_alpha   90.00
_cell.angle_beta   90.00
_cell.angle_gamma   90.00
#
_symmetry.space_group_name_H-M   'P 1'
#
loop_
_entity.id
_entity.type
_entity.pdbx_description
1 polymer ?
#
loop_
_entity_poly.entity_id
_entity_poly.type
_entity_poly.pdbx_seq_one_letter_code
_entity_poly.pdbx_strand_id
1 'polypeptide(L)'
;MAKNDTPKGVKCSFCGKTQESVKKIVAGPGVYICNECIGLCNEIIESEFYDEDDDAYTLAGLDKIPSPREIKGILDQYVIGQDEAKKTLSVAVYNHYKRIANEEEMMAKHEKNDDDVEIQKSNILLLGPTGCGKTLLASTLAKILNVPFAIADATTLTEAGYVGEDVENILLKLIQAADGDIEKAEKGIIYIDEIDKITRKSENPSITRDVSGEGVQQALLKIVEGTVASVPPQGGRKHPQQELLQINTSNILFICGGAFEGLENIIKDRIGKKSMGFGADIESKKDIDRYKVFEQILPQDLLKFGMIPEFIGRLPIIATLKELDREALIKITTEPKNALVKQYKKLLQMDDVELIFEHEALEAILDKAIERKTGARGLRSIIEEIMRDIMFDIPSNEKIEQCIVTKETVLDNQEPRIIENPNKVKKVRSERIAVEQKETA
;
A
#
# COMPACT_ATOMS: atom_id res chain seq x y z
N MET A 1 -26.06 -15.39 -41.20
CA MET A 1 -25.12 -14.87 -42.22
C MET A 1 -25.72 -13.59 -42.79
N ALA A 2 -25.36 -12.44 -42.26
CA ALA A 2 -25.74 -11.14 -42.80
C ALA A 2 -24.54 -10.62 -43.61
N LYS A 3 -24.74 -10.50 -44.93
CA LYS A 3 -23.77 -9.91 -45.85
C LYS A 3 -23.68 -8.42 -45.56
N ASN A 4 -22.50 -7.94 -45.13
CA ASN A 4 -22.16 -6.52 -45.09
C ASN A 4 -21.96 -6.02 -46.54
N ASP A 5 -22.99 -5.46 -47.13
CA ASP A 5 -22.90 -4.63 -48.35
C ASP A 5 -22.39 -3.24 -47.94
N THR A 6 -21.07 -3.05 -47.97
CA THR A 6 -20.45 -1.73 -47.84
C THR A 6 -20.44 -1.05 -49.22
N PRO A 7 -20.99 0.17 -49.39
CA PRO A 7 -21.01 0.86 -50.68
C PRO A 7 -19.57 1.17 -51.13
N LYS A 8 -19.24 0.85 -52.37
CA LYS A 8 -17.98 1.19 -53.02
C LYS A 8 -17.79 2.72 -53.02
N GLY A 9 -16.74 3.21 -52.33
CA GLY A 9 -16.39 4.62 -52.33
C GLY A 9 -16.35 5.30 -50.94
N VAL A 10 -16.44 4.52 -49.86
CA VAL A 10 -16.35 5.06 -48.48
C VAL A 10 -14.97 5.64 -48.23
N LYS A 11 -14.94 6.91 -47.79
CA LYS A 11 -13.70 7.63 -47.40
C LYS A 11 -13.77 7.99 -45.94
N CYS A 12 -12.62 8.01 -45.29
CA CYS A 12 -12.51 8.51 -43.93
C CYS A 12 -12.91 10.00 -43.88
N SER A 13 -13.84 10.39 -43.01
CA SER A 13 -14.33 11.75 -42.86
C SER A 13 -13.28 12.68 -42.23
N PHE A 14 -12.25 12.11 -41.60
CA PHE A 14 -11.17 12.86 -40.94
C PHE A 14 -9.98 13.14 -41.86
N CYS A 15 -9.42 12.10 -42.51
CA CYS A 15 -8.22 12.25 -43.33
C CYS A 15 -8.47 12.08 -44.85
N GLY A 16 -9.69 11.73 -45.27
CA GLY A 16 -10.05 11.56 -46.69
C GLY A 16 -9.54 10.28 -47.36
N LYS A 17 -8.76 9.43 -46.68
CA LYS A 17 -8.24 8.17 -47.22
C LYS A 17 -9.39 7.22 -47.57
N THR A 18 -9.25 6.51 -48.71
CA THR A 18 -10.24 5.52 -49.16
C THR A 18 -10.09 4.22 -48.37
N GLN A 19 -11.16 3.41 -48.37
CA GLN A 19 -11.18 2.11 -47.69
C GLN A 19 -10.07 1.15 -48.17
N GLU A 20 -9.61 1.30 -49.40
CA GLU A 20 -8.54 0.47 -49.98
C GLU A 20 -7.14 0.87 -49.48
N SER A 21 -7.00 2.11 -48.95
CA SER A 21 -5.72 2.66 -48.44
C SER A 21 -5.54 2.53 -46.93
N VAL A 22 -6.50 1.94 -46.21
CA VAL A 22 -6.47 1.79 -44.72
C VAL A 22 -6.87 0.38 -44.32
N LYS A 23 -6.40 -0.09 -43.16
CA LYS A 23 -6.69 -1.46 -42.68
C LYS A 23 -8.16 -1.67 -42.36
N LYS A 24 -8.86 -0.66 -41.81
CA LYS A 24 -10.26 -0.75 -41.40
C LYS A 24 -10.90 0.64 -41.32
N ILE A 25 -12.20 0.71 -41.70
CA ILE A 25 -13.02 1.91 -41.50
C ILE A 25 -14.18 1.53 -40.57
N VAL A 26 -14.43 2.35 -39.56
CA VAL A 26 -15.56 2.27 -38.64
C VAL A 26 -16.62 3.26 -39.13
N ALA A 27 -17.88 2.78 -39.26
CA ALA A 27 -19.00 3.59 -39.72
C ALA A 27 -19.82 4.08 -38.50
N GLY A 28 -20.14 5.35 -38.48
CA GLY A 28 -21.08 5.98 -37.56
C GLY A 28 -22.26 6.59 -38.36
N PRO A 29 -23.26 7.20 -37.69
CA PRO A 29 -24.38 7.87 -38.33
C PRO A 29 -23.91 9.03 -39.23
N GLY A 30 -23.76 8.76 -40.54
CA GLY A 30 -23.34 9.74 -41.54
C GLY A 30 -21.86 10.08 -41.58
N VAL A 31 -20.99 9.40 -40.82
CA VAL A 31 -19.54 9.62 -40.76
C VAL A 31 -18.76 8.30 -40.78
N TYR A 32 -17.51 8.36 -41.27
CA TYR A 32 -16.61 7.22 -41.35
C TYR A 32 -15.25 7.61 -40.80
N ILE A 33 -14.63 6.77 -39.95
CA ILE A 33 -13.29 7.04 -39.41
C ILE A 33 -12.40 5.82 -39.68
N CYS A 34 -11.15 6.03 -40.11
CA CYS A 34 -10.19 4.96 -40.33
C CYS A 34 -9.40 4.64 -39.02
N ASN A 35 -8.81 3.45 -39.00
CA ASN A 35 -7.99 2.99 -37.88
C ASN A 35 -6.81 3.92 -37.55
N GLU A 36 -6.22 4.58 -38.54
CA GLU A 36 -5.10 5.53 -38.33
C GLU A 36 -5.59 6.81 -37.62
N CYS A 37 -6.76 7.35 -38.03
CA CYS A 37 -7.34 8.51 -37.37
C CYS A 37 -7.86 8.18 -35.95
N ILE A 38 -8.35 6.97 -35.71
CA ILE A 38 -8.70 6.53 -34.35
C ILE A 38 -7.46 6.51 -33.46
N GLY A 39 -6.33 5.95 -33.95
CA GLY A 39 -5.06 5.97 -33.23
C GLY A 39 -4.61 7.39 -32.90
N LEU A 40 -4.62 8.30 -33.87
CA LEU A 40 -4.25 9.72 -33.67
C LEU A 40 -5.20 10.43 -32.68
N CYS A 41 -6.51 10.17 -32.76
CA CYS A 41 -7.47 10.72 -31.80
C CYS A 41 -7.23 10.20 -30.38
N ASN A 42 -6.91 8.93 -30.23
CA ASN A 42 -6.55 8.38 -28.93
C ASN A 42 -5.28 9.00 -28.36
N GLU A 43 -4.21 9.17 -29.18
CA GLU A 43 -2.98 9.85 -28.78
C GLU A 43 -3.24 11.30 -28.34
N ILE A 44 -4.09 12.05 -29.07
CA ILE A 44 -4.45 13.43 -28.70
C ILE A 44 -5.28 13.44 -27.42
N ILE A 45 -6.27 12.58 -27.28
CA ILE A 45 -7.11 12.46 -26.10
C ILE A 45 -6.24 12.09 -24.90
N GLU A 46 -5.36 11.10 -25.03
CA GLU A 46 -4.42 10.74 -23.99
C GLU A 46 -3.50 11.90 -23.61
N SER A 47 -3.01 12.69 -24.57
CA SER A 47 -2.14 13.86 -24.29
C SER A 47 -2.88 15.07 -23.69
N GLU A 48 -4.18 15.25 -23.95
CA GLU A 48 -4.98 16.36 -23.42
C GLU A 48 -5.64 16.04 -22.05
N PHE A 49 -5.80 14.75 -21.71
CA PHE A 49 -6.29 14.33 -20.39
C PHE A 49 -5.19 14.15 -19.34
N TYR A 50 -3.92 14.21 -19.75
CA TYR A 50 -2.81 14.32 -18.82
C TYR A 50 -2.58 15.79 -18.47
N ASP A 51 -3.40 16.35 -17.57
CA ASP A 51 -3.04 17.55 -16.82
C ASP A 51 -1.77 17.27 -16.01
N GLU A 52 -0.79 18.16 -16.10
CA GLU A 52 0.60 18.05 -15.65
C GLU A 52 0.76 17.88 -14.11
N ASP A 53 -0.31 17.66 -13.34
CA ASP A 53 -0.27 17.63 -11.86
C ASP A 53 -0.59 16.29 -11.21
N ASP A 54 -0.85 15.22 -11.97
CA ASP A 54 -0.90 13.87 -11.42
C ASP A 54 0.18 13.00 -12.08
N ASP A 55 1.37 12.97 -11.48
CA ASP A 55 2.41 11.94 -11.66
C ASP A 55 1.86 10.55 -11.21
N ALA A 56 0.65 10.19 -11.61
CA ALA A 56 0.13 8.86 -11.48
C ALA A 56 0.68 8.02 -12.62
N TYR A 57 1.77 7.32 -12.36
CA TYR A 57 2.26 6.23 -13.20
C TYR A 57 1.14 5.19 -13.36
N THR A 58 0.35 5.33 -14.43
CA THR A 58 -0.70 4.36 -14.75
C THR A 58 -0.06 3.13 -15.37
N LEU A 59 -0.09 2.02 -14.67
CA LEU A 59 0.19 0.67 -15.20
C LEU A 59 -0.97 0.18 -16.13
N ALA A 60 -1.60 1.08 -16.89
CA ALA A 60 -2.56 0.72 -17.94
C ALA A 60 -1.89 0.17 -19.21
N GLY A 61 -0.55 0.08 -19.21
CA GLY A 61 0.27 -0.67 -20.16
C GLY A 61 1.59 -0.93 -19.45
N LEU A 62 2.06 -2.17 -19.45
CA LEU A 62 3.29 -2.65 -18.82
C LEU A 62 4.58 -1.98 -19.36
N ASP A 63 4.47 -0.91 -20.15
CA ASP A 63 5.58 -0.29 -20.87
C ASP A 63 6.54 0.53 -19.99
N LYS A 64 6.17 0.85 -18.72
CA LYS A 64 7.08 1.58 -17.80
C LYS A 64 6.87 1.20 -16.34
N ILE A 65 7.41 0.06 -15.91
CA ILE A 65 7.58 -0.22 -14.48
C ILE A 65 8.63 0.76 -13.94
N PRO A 66 8.31 1.61 -12.94
CA PRO A 66 9.26 2.55 -12.38
C PRO A 66 10.46 1.81 -11.77
N SER A 67 11.65 2.36 -11.94
CA SER A 67 12.88 1.75 -11.42
C SER A 67 12.86 1.69 -9.88
N PRO A 68 13.65 0.81 -9.24
CA PRO A 68 13.70 0.73 -7.77
C PRO A 68 14.08 2.06 -7.10
N ARG A 69 14.85 2.92 -7.78
CA ARG A 69 15.21 4.25 -7.25
C ARG A 69 14.04 5.22 -7.30
N GLU A 70 13.25 5.19 -8.35
CA GLU A 70 12.03 6.01 -8.48
C GLU A 70 10.99 5.56 -7.46
N ILE A 71 10.74 4.24 -7.33
CA ILE A 71 9.85 3.69 -6.29
C ILE A 71 10.28 4.17 -4.90
N LYS A 72 11.59 4.05 -4.57
CA LYS A 72 12.12 4.52 -3.28
C LYS A 72 11.93 6.03 -3.13
N GLY A 73 12.21 6.83 -4.16
CA GLY A 73 12.06 8.28 -4.15
C GLY A 73 10.61 8.72 -3.87
N ILE A 74 9.63 8.01 -4.43
CA ILE A 74 8.22 8.26 -4.12
C ILE A 74 7.89 7.80 -2.69
N LEU A 75 8.34 6.63 -2.25
CA LEU A 75 8.17 6.18 -0.86
C LEU A 75 8.74 7.17 0.16
N ASP A 76 9.86 7.83 -0.17
CA ASP A 76 10.49 8.84 0.69
C ASP A 76 9.61 10.07 0.91
N GLN A 77 8.68 10.38 -0.01
CA GLN A 77 7.71 11.47 0.14
C GLN A 77 6.58 11.16 1.13
N TYR A 78 6.29 9.88 1.37
CA TYR A 78 5.17 9.44 2.21
C TYR A 78 5.60 8.84 3.54
N VAL A 79 6.78 8.22 3.61
CA VAL A 79 7.25 7.47 4.78
C VAL A 79 8.60 8.00 5.23
N ILE A 80 8.69 8.41 6.49
CA ILE A 80 9.93 8.91 7.10
C ILE A 80 10.81 7.73 7.53
N GLY A 81 12.12 7.85 7.27
CA GLY A 81 13.10 6.83 7.64
C GLY A 81 12.89 5.51 6.90
N GLN A 82 13.24 4.39 7.53
CA GLN A 82 13.06 3.01 7.01
C GLN A 82 13.82 2.73 5.69
N ASP A 83 14.99 3.34 5.49
CA ASP A 83 15.70 3.33 4.19
C ASP A 83 16.00 1.93 3.66
N GLU A 84 16.48 1.00 4.51
CA GLU A 84 16.79 -0.35 4.10
C GLU A 84 15.52 -1.15 3.75
N ALA A 85 14.45 -0.99 4.53
CA ALA A 85 13.17 -1.61 4.21
C ALA A 85 12.60 -1.09 2.88
N LYS A 86 12.62 0.23 2.66
CA LYS A 86 12.20 0.85 1.39
C LYS A 86 13.01 0.34 0.21
N LYS A 87 14.34 0.25 0.36
CA LYS A 87 15.23 -0.28 -0.69
C LYS A 87 14.90 -1.73 -1.01
N THR A 88 14.77 -2.58 0.01
CA THR A 88 14.42 -3.99 -0.15
C THR A 88 13.05 -4.15 -0.85
N LEU A 89 12.04 -3.40 -0.39
CA LEU A 89 10.70 -3.41 -0.97
C LEU A 89 10.69 -2.92 -2.43
N SER A 90 11.41 -1.83 -2.72
CA SER A 90 11.46 -1.28 -4.08
C SER A 90 12.07 -2.27 -5.08
N VAL A 91 13.13 -2.97 -4.69
CA VAL A 91 13.74 -4.03 -5.52
C VAL A 91 12.81 -5.22 -5.68
N ALA A 92 12.20 -5.68 -4.58
CA ALA A 92 11.31 -6.84 -4.59
C ALA A 92 10.10 -6.63 -5.50
N VAL A 93 9.46 -5.48 -5.37
CA VAL A 93 8.29 -5.10 -6.15
C VAL A 93 8.63 -4.90 -7.62
N TYR A 94 9.74 -4.23 -7.92
CA TYR A 94 10.23 -4.09 -9.30
C TYR A 94 10.47 -5.45 -9.96
N ASN A 95 11.15 -6.36 -9.27
CA ASN A 95 11.42 -7.70 -9.79
C ASN A 95 10.13 -8.50 -10.01
N HIS A 96 9.15 -8.37 -9.10
CA HIS A 96 7.85 -9.02 -9.24
C HIS A 96 7.11 -8.60 -10.51
N TYR A 97 6.96 -7.29 -10.73
CA TYR A 97 6.24 -6.79 -11.92
C TYR A 97 7.04 -6.97 -13.21
N LYS A 98 8.38 -6.92 -13.14
CA LYS A 98 9.24 -7.26 -14.28
C LYS A 98 9.08 -8.73 -14.71
N ARG A 99 8.90 -9.64 -13.75
CA ARG A 99 8.59 -11.05 -14.05
C ARG A 99 7.27 -11.15 -14.79
N ILE A 100 6.21 -10.50 -14.30
CA ILE A 100 4.88 -10.52 -14.94
C ILE A 100 4.96 -9.97 -16.36
N ALA A 101 5.63 -8.83 -16.57
CA ALA A 101 5.81 -8.22 -17.88
C ALA A 101 6.52 -9.17 -18.86
N ASN A 102 7.59 -9.85 -18.39
CA ASN A 102 8.32 -10.81 -19.20
C ASN A 102 7.46 -12.04 -19.56
N GLU A 103 6.67 -12.56 -18.63
CA GLU A 103 5.75 -13.68 -18.89
C GLU A 103 4.69 -13.31 -19.95
N GLU A 104 4.11 -12.10 -19.86
CA GLU A 104 3.14 -11.60 -20.85
C GLU A 104 3.77 -11.41 -22.24
N GLU A 105 5.00 -10.87 -22.28
CA GLU A 105 5.73 -10.70 -23.54
C GLU A 105 6.05 -12.04 -24.21
N MET A 106 6.48 -13.03 -23.43
CA MET A 106 6.73 -14.40 -23.94
C MET A 106 5.46 -15.07 -24.45
N MET A 107 4.34 -14.90 -23.73
CA MET A 107 3.05 -15.44 -24.18
C MET A 107 2.59 -14.80 -25.50
N ALA A 108 2.79 -13.48 -25.65
CA ALA A 108 2.42 -12.74 -26.84
C ALA A 108 3.28 -13.13 -28.07
N LYS A 109 4.54 -13.44 -27.88
CA LYS A 109 5.47 -13.81 -28.96
C LYS A 109 5.40 -15.29 -29.35
N HIS A 110 4.70 -16.14 -28.60
CA HIS A 110 4.66 -17.61 -28.78
C HIS A 110 6.04 -18.26 -28.77
N GLU A 111 7.06 -17.59 -28.21
CA GLU A 111 8.43 -18.08 -28.10
C GLU A 111 8.59 -18.80 -26.76
N LYS A 112 8.44 -20.13 -26.76
CA LYS A 112 8.99 -20.96 -25.67
C LYS A 112 10.32 -21.51 -26.15
N ASN A 113 11.41 -20.94 -25.66
CA ASN A 113 12.73 -21.56 -25.75
C ASN A 113 12.89 -22.54 -24.58
N ASP A 114 13.27 -23.77 -24.83
CA ASP A 114 13.49 -24.81 -23.81
C ASP A 114 14.63 -24.44 -22.81
N ASP A 115 15.43 -23.39 -23.11
CA ASP A 115 16.53 -22.89 -22.31
C ASP A 115 16.17 -21.65 -21.44
N ASP A 116 14.90 -21.20 -21.43
CA ASP A 116 14.50 -20.02 -20.65
C ASP A 116 14.45 -20.31 -19.16
N VAL A 117 15.07 -19.40 -18.38
CA VAL A 117 15.10 -19.46 -16.92
C VAL A 117 13.76 -19.02 -16.35
N GLU A 118 13.08 -19.90 -15.66
CA GLU A 118 11.84 -19.59 -14.94
C GLU A 118 12.13 -18.77 -13.69
N ILE A 119 11.58 -17.52 -13.64
CA ILE A 119 11.73 -16.63 -12.49
C ILE A 119 10.62 -16.93 -11.47
N GLN A 120 11.01 -17.40 -10.30
CA GLN A 120 10.06 -17.75 -9.24
C GLN A 120 9.44 -16.51 -8.59
N LYS A 121 8.18 -16.65 -8.15
CA LYS A 121 7.46 -15.66 -7.37
C LYS A 121 8.15 -15.44 -6.01
N SER A 122 8.32 -14.18 -5.61
CA SER A 122 8.93 -13.80 -4.35
C SER A 122 8.00 -12.90 -3.54
N ASN A 123 7.35 -13.48 -2.51
CA ASN A 123 6.53 -12.71 -1.58
C ASN A 123 7.41 -12.14 -0.46
N ILE A 124 6.85 -11.19 0.30
CA ILE A 124 7.60 -10.35 1.22
C ILE A 124 7.10 -10.54 2.66
N LEU A 125 8.03 -10.63 3.61
CA LEU A 125 7.75 -10.59 5.05
C LEU A 125 8.26 -9.28 5.63
N LEU A 126 7.37 -8.49 6.23
CA LEU A 126 7.68 -7.26 6.94
C LEU A 126 7.71 -7.49 8.45
N LEU A 127 8.86 -7.25 9.06
CA LEU A 127 9.08 -7.39 10.50
C LEU A 127 9.27 -6.02 11.12
N GLY A 128 8.60 -5.74 12.23
CA GLY A 128 8.82 -4.51 12.95
C GLY A 128 7.71 -4.18 13.94
N PRO A 129 7.95 -3.30 14.90
CA PRO A 129 7.00 -2.98 15.96
C PRO A 129 5.69 -2.44 15.42
N THR A 130 4.65 -2.48 16.25
CA THR A 130 3.37 -1.87 15.91
C THR A 130 3.52 -0.37 15.72
N GLY A 131 2.91 0.18 14.67
CA GLY A 131 2.96 1.62 14.39
C GLY A 131 4.22 2.11 13.64
N CYS A 132 5.15 1.23 13.22
CA CYS A 132 6.35 1.62 12.45
C CYS A 132 6.10 1.86 10.96
N GLY A 133 4.87 1.69 10.47
CA GLY A 133 4.49 2.01 9.08
C GLY A 133 4.41 0.82 8.11
N LYS A 134 4.34 -0.44 8.57
CA LYS A 134 4.24 -1.64 7.69
C LYS A 134 3.09 -1.54 6.68
N THR A 135 1.88 -1.33 7.17
CA THR A 135 0.67 -1.20 6.33
C THR A 135 0.73 0.01 5.41
N LEU A 136 1.32 1.13 5.88
CA LEU A 136 1.49 2.34 5.07
C LEU A 136 2.43 2.10 3.90
N LEU A 137 3.56 1.41 4.11
CA LEU A 137 4.50 1.04 3.05
C LEU A 137 3.81 0.19 1.98
N ALA A 138 3.09 -0.86 2.38
CA ALA A 138 2.38 -1.74 1.45
C ALA A 138 1.31 -1.00 0.64
N SER A 139 0.49 -0.17 1.30
CA SER A 139 -0.56 0.61 0.62
C SER A 139 0.01 1.70 -0.30
N THR A 140 1.13 2.32 0.08
CA THR A 140 1.80 3.31 -0.76
C THR A 140 2.41 2.66 -1.99
N LEU A 141 3.02 1.47 -1.87
CA LEU A 141 3.51 0.71 -3.02
C LEU A 141 2.41 0.39 -4.03
N ALA A 142 1.25 -0.07 -3.55
CA ALA A 142 0.11 -0.34 -4.42
C ALA A 142 -0.39 0.92 -5.17
N LYS A 143 -0.39 2.08 -4.48
CA LYS A 143 -0.72 3.37 -5.11
C LYS A 143 0.30 3.80 -6.16
N ILE A 144 1.61 3.66 -5.88
CA ILE A 144 2.68 3.98 -6.83
C ILE A 144 2.54 3.18 -8.12
N LEU A 145 2.17 1.90 -7.97
CA LEU A 145 2.03 0.96 -9.08
C LEU A 145 0.64 1.00 -9.73
N ASN A 146 -0.29 1.75 -9.14
CA ASN A 146 -1.69 1.82 -9.57
C ASN A 146 -2.33 0.43 -9.73
N VAL A 147 -2.13 -0.45 -8.75
CA VAL A 147 -2.67 -1.81 -8.74
C VAL A 147 -3.70 -1.99 -7.63
N PRO A 148 -4.67 -2.92 -7.78
CA PRO A 148 -5.62 -3.25 -6.73
C PRO A 148 -4.92 -3.66 -5.43
N PHE A 149 -5.45 -3.20 -4.30
CA PHE A 149 -4.87 -3.43 -2.98
C PHE A 149 -5.91 -3.93 -1.99
N ALA A 150 -5.64 -5.06 -1.36
CA ALA A 150 -6.48 -5.60 -0.30
C ALA A 150 -5.69 -5.77 1.00
N ILE A 151 -6.37 -5.51 2.13
CA ILE A 151 -5.83 -5.73 3.47
C ILE A 151 -6.61 -6.84 4.15
N ALA A 152 -5.90 -7.79 4.75
CA ALA A 152 -6.46 -8.83 5.59
C ALA A 152 -5.74 -8.85 6.93
N ASP A 153 -6.47 -9.22 7.98
CA ASP A 153 -5.93 -9.46 9.32
C ASP A 153 -5.87 -10.97 9.53
N ALA A 154 -4.66 -11.49 9.78
CA ALA A 154 -4.46 -12.93 9.97
C ALA A 154 -5.24 -13.49 11.17
N THR A 155 -5.54 -12.66 12.18
CA THR A 155 -6.25 -13.08 13.38
C THR A 155 -7.74 -13.38 13.15
N THR A 156 -8.32 -12.83 12.07
CA THR A 156 -9.73 -13.08 11.70
C THR A 156 -9.91 -14.35 10.88
N LEU A 157 -8.81 -14.89 10.34
CA LEU A 157 -8.81 -16.03 9.45
C LEU A 157 -8.91 -17.35 10.21
N THR A 158 -9.64 -18.29 9.61
CA THR A 158 -9.76 -19.65 10.12
C THR A 158 -9.58 -20.66 8.99
N GLU A 159 -9.26 -21.90 9.36
CA GLU A 159 -9.29 -23.00 8.39
C GLU A 159 -10.71 -23.21 7.87
N ALA A 160 -10.84 -23.50 6.57
CA ALA A 160 -12.13 -23.69 5.90
C ALA A 160 -13.05 -24.65 6.65
N GLY A 161 -14.30 -24.20 6.88
CA GLY A 161 -15.33 -24.98 7.59
C GLY A 161 -15.47 -24.67 9.08
N TYR A 162 -14.61 -23.85 9.68
CA TYR A 162 -14.72 -23.38 11.06
C TYR A 162 -15.36 -21.97 11.14
N VAL A 163 -15.63 -21.49 12.36
CA VAL A 163 -16.20 -20.16 12.59
C VAL A 163 -15.11 -19.11 12.42
N GLY A 164 -15.24 -18.25 11.40
CA GLY A 164 -14.29 -17.18 11.05
C GLY A 164 -14.37 -16.88 9.56
N GLU A 165 -13.46 -16.03 9.08
CA GLU A 165 -13.31 -15.74 7.66
C GLU A 165 -12.48 -16.84 6.97
N ASP A 166 -13.00 -17.42 5.90
CA ASP A 166 -12.22 -18.31 5.06
C ASP A 166 -11.08 -17.54 4.37
N VAL A 167 -9.92 -18.17 4.18
CA VAL A 167 -8.74 -17.54 3.58
C VAL A 167 -9.02 -17.02 2.16
N GLU A 168 -9.93 -17.68 1.42
CA GLU A 168 -10.31 -17.22 0.08
C GLU A 168 -11.09 -15.89 0.07
N ASN A 169 -11.67 -15.45 1.19
CA ASN A 169 -12.31 -14.14 1.30
C ASN A 169 -11.32 -12.98 1.10
N ILE A 170 -10.04 -13.20 1.34
CA ILE A 170 -8.99 -12.21 1.05
C ILE A 170 -8.95 -11.89 -0.46
N LEU A 171 -9.09 -12.92 -1.30
CA LEU A 171 -9.13 -12.77 -2.76
C LEU A 171 -10.40 -12.02 -3.21
N LEU A 172 -11.53 -12.24 -2.54
CA LEU A 172 -12.74 -11.47 -2.81
C LEU A 172 -12.56 -9.99 -2.53
N LYS A 173 -11.89 -9.62 -1.41
CA LYS A 173 -11.55 -8.21 -1.11
C LYS A 173 -10.69 -7.60 -2.21
N LEU A 174 -9.77 -8.36 -2.79
CA LEU A 174 -8.94 -7.89 -3.90
C LEU A 174 -9.74 -7.73 -5.20
N ILE A 175 -10.63 -8.67 -5.53
CA ILE A 175 -11.54 -8.56 -6.69
C ILE A 175 -12.44 -7.32 -6.54
N GLN A 176 -12.96 -7.06 -5.34
CA GLN A 176 -13.75 -5.86 -5.06
C GLN A 176 -12.94 -4.57 -5.20
N ALA A 177 -11.66 -4.57 -4.78
CA ALA A 177 -10.75 -3.44 -4.96
C ALA A 177 -10.37 -3.21 -6.43
N ALA A 178 -10.57 -4.20 -7.29
CA ALA A 178 -10.40 -4.14 -8.74
C ALA A 178 -11.72 -3.84 -9.48
N ASP A 179 -12.77 -3.38 -8.80
CA ASP A 179 -14.10 -3.13 -9.36
C ASP A 179 -14.72 -4.35 -10.08
N GLY A 180 -14.37 -5.56 -9.64
CA GLY A 180 -14.82 -6.84 -10.22
C GLY A 180 -14.00 -7.34 -11.40
N ASP A 181 -12.98 -6.62 -11.82
CA ASP A 181 -12.07 -7.01 -12.90
C ASP A 181 -11.05 -8.03 -12.38
N ILE A 182 -11.23 -9.30 -12.78
CA ILE A 182 -10.39 -10.43 -12.34
C ILE A 182 -8.96 -10.29 -12.87
N GLU A 183 -8.78 -9.87 -14.12
CA GLU A 183 -7.45 -9.74 -14.75
C GLU A 183 -6.60 -8.67 -14.03
N LYS A 184 -7.23 -7.55 -13.62
CA LYS A 184 -6.56 -6.56 -12.77
C LYS A 184 -6.30 -7.09 -11.37
N ALA A 185 -7.24 -7.81 -10.78
CA ALA A 185 -7.08 -8.40 -9.44
C ALA A 185 -5.89 -9.38 -9.40
N GLU A 186 -5.68 -10.17 -10.45
CA GLU A 186 -4.57 -11.12 -10.56
C GLU A 186 -3.17 -10.46 -10.53
N LYS A 187 -3.08 -9.14 -10.80
CA LYS A 187 -1.85 -8.34 -10.74
C LYS A 187 -1.79 -7.46 -9.47
N GLY A 188 -2.72 -7.63 -8.55
CA GLY A 188 -2.84 -6.84 -7.34
C GLY A 188 -1.85 -7.20 -6.23
N ILE A 189 -1.93 -6.42 -5.15
CA ILE A 189 -1.14 -6.63 -3.93
C ILE A 189 -2.09 -6.96 -2.77
N ILE A 190 -1.79 -8.02 -2.04
CA ILE A 190 -2.47 -8.37 -0.79
C ILE A 190 -1.51 -8.16 0.38
N TYR A 191 -1.94 -7.35 1.34
CA TYR A 191 -1.24 -7.19 2.61
C TYR A 191 -1.95 -7.96 3.71
N ILE A 192 -1.23 -8.91 4.34
CA ILE A 192 -1.74 -9.70 5.46
C ILE A 192 -1.05 -9.19 6.72
N ASP A 193 -1.81 -8.51 7.59
CA ASP A 193 -1.29 -8.01 8.87
C ASP A 193 -1.37 -9.08 9.97
N GLU A 194 -0.59 -8.87 11.02
CA GLU A 194 -0.55 -9.72 12.23
C GLU A 194 -0.25 -11.20 11.97
N ILE A 195 0.58 -11.49 10.96
CA ILE A 195 0.93 -12.87 10.57
C ILE A 195 1.61 -13.66 11.72
N ASP A 196 2.26 -12.96 12.65
CA ASP A 196 2.87 -13.53 13.85
C ASP A 196 1.85 -14.11 14.84
N LYS A 197 0.57 -13.75 14.73
CA LYS A 197 -0.48 -14.23 15.64
C LYS A 197 -1.01 -15.62 15.28
N ILE A 198 -0.80 -16.06 14.04
CA ILE A 198 -1.16 -17.41 13.57
C ILE A 198 -0.01 -18.40 13.66
N THR A 199 1.03 -18.08 14.41
CA THR A 199 2.15 -18.99 14.67
C THR A 199 1.74 -20.06 15.69
N ARG A 200 2.39 -21.24 15.58
CA ARG A 200 2.18 -22.36 16.49
C ARG A 200 2.57 -21.96 17.92
N LYS A 201 1.65 -22.14 18.90
CA LYS A 201 1.89 -21.69 20.29
C LYS A 201 2.60 -22.72 21.18
N SER A 202 2.76 -23.97 20.75
CA SER A 202 3.42 -25.02 21.55
C SER A 202 4.28 -25.92 20.68
N GLU A 203 5.43 -26.33 21.22
CA GLU A 203 6.34 -27.32 20.59
C GLU A 203 5.75 -28.74 20.60
N ASN A 204 4.78 -29.03 21.45
CA ASN A 204 4.15 -30.34 21.51
C ASN A 204 3.04 -30.45 20.47
N PRO A 205 3.05 -31.50 19.63
CA PRO A 205 1.94 -31.79 18.73
C PRO A 205 0.69 -32.02 19.56
N SER A 206 -0.20 -31.04 19.58
CA SER A 206 -1.51 -31.17 20.20
C SER A 206 -2.28 -32.28 19.48
N ILE A 207 -2.99 -33.12 20.25
CA ILE A 207 -3.90 -34.14 19.70
C ILE A 207 -5.08 -33.47 18.97
N THR A 208 -5.32 -32.18 19.25
CA THR A 208 -6.33 -31.35 18.57
C THR A 208 -5.70 -30.52 17.48
N ARG A 209 -6.31 -30.55 16.29
CA ARG A 209 -5.90 -29.74 15.13
C ARG A 209 -5.95 -28.26 15.48
N ASP A 210 -4.85 -27.54 15.26
CA ASP A 210 -4.76 -26.10 15.47
C ASP A 210 -5.38 -25.36 14.28
N VAL A 211 -6.68 -25.06 14.38
CA VAL A 211 -7.46 -24.44 13.30
C VAL A 211 -7.26 -22.93 13.20
N SER A 212 -6.63 -22.30 14.19
CA SER A 212 -6.37 -20.85 14.25
C SER A 212 -4.90 -20.48 14.05
N GLY A 213 -3.99 -21.43 14.13
CA GLY A 213 -2.56 -21.23 13.96
C GLY A 213 -2.02 -21.93 12.71
N GLU A 214 -1.49 -23.14 12.89
CA GLU A 214 -0.89 -23.90 11.76
C GLU A 214 -1.87 -24.16 10.62
N GLY A 215 -3.16 -24.45 10.91
CA GLY A 215 -4.16 -24.70 9.88
C GLY A 215 -4.38 -23.48 8.99
N VAL A 216 -4.34 -22.26 9.54
CA VAL A 216 -4.44 -21.02 8.76
C VAL A 216 -3.19 -20.80 7.92
N GLN A 217 -1.97 -21.07 8.46
CA GLN A 217 -0.74 -20.98 7.67
C GLN A 217 -0.79 -21.94 6.46
N GLN A 218 -1.27 -23.18 6.64
CA GLN A 218 -1.43 -24.15 5.56
C GLN A 218 -2.48 -23.73 4.51
N ALA A 219 -3.58 -23.10 4.95
CA ALA A 219 -4.57 -22.57 4.03
C ALA A 219 -4.04 -21.38 3.22
N LEU A 220 -3.33 -20.45 3.89
CA LEU A 220 -2.65 -19.33 3.23
C LEU A 220 -1.58 -19.80 2.24
N LEU A 221 -0.85 -20.86 2.57
CA LEU A 221 0.21 -21.40 1.72
C LEU A 221 -0.28 -21.65 0.30
N LYS A 222 -1.48 -22.24 0.14
CA LYS A 222 -2.06 -22.55 -1.17
C LYS A 222 -2.20 -21.31 -2.06
N ILE A 223 -2.71 -20.21 -1.52
CA ILE A 223 -2.89 -18.96 -2.31
C ILE A 223 -1.58 -18.20 -2.50
N VAL A 224 -0.65 -18.30 -1.54
CA VAL A 224 0.66 -17.65 -1.61
C VAL A 224 1.59 -18.33 -2.62
N GLU A 225 1.48 -19.65 -2.77
CA GLU A 225 2.24 -20.43 -3.77
C GLU A 225 1.87 -20.08 -5.21
N GLY A 226 0.61 -19.80 -5.46
CA GLY A 226 0.06 -19.54 -6.78
C GLY A 226 -0.78 -20.72 -7.26
N THR A 227 -2.10 -20.54 -7.22
CA THR A 227 -3.09 -21.52 -7.68
C THR A 227 -4.30 -20.80 -8.26
N VAL A 228 -5.12 -21.53 -9.02
CA VAL A 228 -6.44 -21.03 -9.39
C VAL A 228 -7.38 -21.28 -8.21
N ALA A 229 -7.77 -20.23 -7.53
CA ALA A 229 -8.67 -20.27 -6.39
C ALA A 229 -10.12 -20.03 -6.83
N SER A 230 -11.06 -20.71 -6.17
CA SER A 230 -12.51 -20.56 -6.40
C SER A 230 -13.12 -19.75 -5.27
N VAL A 231 -13.62 -18.56 -5.57
CA VAL A 231 -14.08 -17.57 -4.60
C VAL A 231 -15.59 -17.37 -4.71
N PRO A 232 -16.36 -17.47 -3.61
CA PRO A 232 -17.79 -17.13 -3.61
C PRO A 232 -18.00 -15.63 -3.87
N PRO A 233 -18.84 -15.21 -4.84
CA PRO A 233 -19.01 -13.79 -5.19
C PRO A 233 -19.64 -12.94 -4.07
N GLN A 234 -20.36 -13.54 -3.13
CA GLN A 234 -20.95 -12.83 -1.99
C GLN A 234 -20.18 -13.03 -0.68
N GLY A 235 -19.03 -13.72 -0.72
CA GLY A 235 -18.30 -14.13 0.48
C GLY A 235 -19.01 -15.24 1.26
N GLY A 236 -18.40 -15.64 2.38
CA GLY A 236 -18.97 -16.69 3.23
C GLY A 236 -18.69 -18.11 2.72
N ARG A 237 -19.51 -19.09 3.16
CA ARG A 237 -19.30 -20.50 2.85
C ARG A 237 -19.71 -20.84 1.42
N LYS A 238 -18.91 -21.69 0.76
CA LYS A 238 -19.20 -22.21 -0.58
C LYS A 238 -20.45 -23.07 -0.54
N HIS A 239 -21.46 -22.71 -1.34
CA HIS A 239 -22.66 -23.52 -1.55
C HIS A 239 -22.54 -24.36 -2.82
N PRO A 240 -23.01 -25.62 -2.84
CA PRO A 240 -22.84 -26.53 -3.99
C PRO A 240 -23.44 -26.04 -5.32
N GLN A 241 -24.40 -25.11 -5.28
CA GLN A 241 -25.10 -24.58 -6.46
C GLN A 241 -24.69 -23.15 -6.83
N GLN A 242 -23.69 -22.57 -6.13
CA GLN A 242 -23.24 -21.21 -6.38
C GLN A 242 -22.14 -21.19 -7.44
N GLU A 243 -22.27 -20.32 -8.43
CA GLU A 243 -21.17 -20.01 -9.35
C GLU A 243 -20.02 -19.35 -8.58
N LEU A 244 -18.82 -19.88 -8.74
CA LEU A 244 -17.62 -19.40 -8.06
C LEU A 244 -16.75 -18.61 -9.05
N LEU A 245 -16.24 -17.48 -8.61
CA LEU A 245 -15.25 -16.72 -9.38
C LEU A 245 -13.93 -17.48 -9.34
N GLN A 246 -13.29 -17.62 -10.51
CA GLN A 246 -11.96 -18.24 -10.62
C GLN A 246 -10.92 -17.12 -10.69
N ILE A 247 -9.92 -17.15 -9.82
CA ILE A 247 -8.82 -16.19 -9.81
C ILE A 247 -7.48 -16.92 -9.69
N ASN A 248 -6.54 -16.58 -10.56
CA ASN A 248 -5.19 -17.12 -10.53
C ASN A 248 -4.31 -16.27 -9.62
N THR A 249 -3.79 -16.87 -8.55
CA THR A 249 -2.99 -16.15 -7.55
C THR A 249 -1.49 -16.11 -7.87
N SER A 250 -1.04 -16.66 -9.00
CA SER A 250 0.38 -16.75 -9.38
C SER A 250 1.05 -15.38 -9.50
N ASN A 251 0.31 -14.37 -9.96
CA ASN A 251 0.80 -13.01 -10.18
C ASN A 251 0.39 -12.01 -9.08
N ILE A 252 -0.38 -12.43 -8.09
CA ILE A 252 -0.70 -11.60 -6.91
C ILE A 252 0.53 -11.52 -6.01
N LEU A 253 0.97 -10.31 -5.65
CA LEU A 253 2.02 -10.11 -4.67
C LEU A 253 1.48 -10.17 -3.25
N PHE A 254 1.98 -11.09 -2.43
CA PHE A 254 1.66 -11.15 -1.01
C PHE A 254 2.74 -10.47 -0.18
N ILE A 255 2.32 -9.55 0.68
CA ILE A 255 3.16 -8.88 1.67
C ILE A 255 2.59 -9.23 3.04
N CYS A 256 3.32 -10.01 3.84
CA CYS A 256 2.89 -10.41 5.17
C CYS A 256 3.58 -9.53 6.22
N GLY A 257 2.83 -8.93 7.13
CA GLY A 257 3.35 -8.07 8.19
C GLY A 257 3.12 -8.62 9.59
N GLY A 258 4.09 -8.47 10.48
CA GLY A 258 3.96 -8.84 11.88
C GLY A 258 4.89 -8.10 12.82
N ALA A 259 4.55 -8.05 14.09
CA ALA A 259 5.40 -7.45 15.12
C ALA A 259 6.49 -8.41 15.60
N PHE A 260 6.21 -9.72 15.59
CA PHE A 260 7.10 -10.80 16.01
C PHE A 260 7.72 -10.56 17.39
N GLU A 261 6.86 -10.22 18.36
CA GLU A 261 7.29 -10.00 19.75
C GLU A 261 7.86 -11.28 20.34
N GLY A 262 9.08 -11.19 20.91
CA GLY A 262 9.80 -12.32 21.47
C GLY A 262 10.78 -13.00 20.51
N LEU A 263 10.70 -12.75 19.20
CA LEU A 263 11.64 -13.29 18.20
C LEU A 263 13.08 -12.80 18.46
N GLU A 264 13.23 -11.57 18.98
CA GLU A 264 14.55 -11.03 19.39
C GLU A 264 15.25 -11.89 20.42
N ASN A 265 14.52 -12.56 21.31
CA ASN A 265 15.13 -13.45 22.31
C ASN A 265 15.66 -14.72 21.64
N ILE A 266 14.92 -15.28 20.69
CA ILE A 266 15.33 -16.46 19.92
C ILE A 266 16.62 -16.18 19.14
N ILE A 267 16.71 -15.00 18.53
CA ILE A 267 17.88 -14.57 17.77
C ILE A 267 19.07 -14.37 18.72
N LYS A 268 18.88 -13.66 19.86
CA LYS A 268 19.91 -13.45 20.90
C LYS A 268 20.42 -14.75 21.45
N ASP A 269 19.58 -15.72 21.73
CA ASP A 269 19.98 -17.04 22.24
C ASP A 269 20.81 -17.81 21.20
N ARG A 270 20.50 -17.66 19.90
CA ARG A 270 21.29 -18.26 18.82
C ARG A 270 22.69 -17.64 18.71
N ILE A 271 22.76 -16.32 18.81
CA ILE A 271 24.02 -15.56 18.72
C ILE A 271 24.85 -15.81 19.98
N GLY A 272 24.24 -15.71 21.17
CA GLY A 272 24.90 -15.89 22.45
C GLY A 272 25.49 -17.30 22.67
N LYS A 273 24.87 -18.35 22.13
CA LYS A 273 25.42 -19.72 22.16
C LYS A 273 26.71 -19.88 21.35
N LYS A 274 26.99 -18.99 20.38
CA LYS A 274 28.25 -18.98 19.62
C LYS A 274 29.40 -18.28 20.34
N SER A 275 29.12 -17.49 21.37
CA SER A 275 30.12 -16.71 22.11
C SER A 275 30.58 -17.34 23.43
N MET A 276 30.26 -18.61 23.69
CA MET A 276 30.81 -19.34 24.82
C MET A 276 32.23 -19.85 24.51
N GLY A 277 33.23 -18.99 24.75
CA GLY A 277 34.66 -19.26 24.70
C GLY A 277 35.44 -18.28 25.56
N PHE A 278 36.65 -18.64 26.01
CA PHE A 278 37.54 -17.73 26.72
C PHE A 278 37.84 -16.50 25.86
N GLY A 279 37.27 -15.33 26.23
CA GLY A 279 37.42 -14.06 25.50
C GLY A 279 36.13 -13.46 24.97
N ALA A 280 34.96 -13.95 25.36
CA ALA A 280 33.69 -13.37 24.95
C ALA A 280 33.46 -12.01 25.64
N ASP A 281 33.34 -10.94 24.86
CA ASP A 281 32.87 -9.65 25.36
C ASP A 281 31.44 -9.79 25.87
N ILE A 282 31.25 -9.60 27.15
CA ILE A 282 29.93 -9.57 27.79
C ILE A 282 29.36 -8.17 27.61
N GLU A 283 28.80 -7.91 26.42
CA GLU A 283 27.93 -6.73 26.29
C GLU A 283 26.72 -6.91 27.21
N SER A 284 26.45 -5.88 28.00
CA SER A 284 25.34 -5.88 28.95
C SER A 284 24.02 -6.10 28.24
N LYS A 285 23.24 -7.10 28.68
CA LYS A 285 21.98 -7.57 28.05
C LYS A 285 20.88 -6.50 27.89
N LYS A 286 21.10 -5.26 28.31
CA LYS A 286 20.05 -4.23 28.42
C LYS A 286 19.91 -3.26 27.24
N ASP A 287 20.93 -3.12 26.38
CA ASP A 287 20.97 -2.04 25.38
C ASP A 287 21.19 -2.48 23.92
N ILE A 288 20.97 -3.77 23.60
CA ILE A 288 21.05 -4.18 22.20
C ILE A 288 19.77 -3.72 21.49
N ASP A 289 19.92 -2.75 20.60
CA ASP A 289 18.87 -2.25 19.73
C ASP A 289 18.13 -3.43 19.04
N ARG A 290 16.84 -3.56 19.31
CA ARG A 290 15.97 -4.63 18.78
C ARG A 290 16.08 -4.75 17.24
N TYR A 291 16.24 -3.62 16.55
CA TYR A 291 16.41 -3.58 15.12
C TYR A 291 17.70 -4.27 14.67
N LYS A 292 18.84 -3.99 15.32
CA LYS A 292 20.12 -4.64 14.99
C LYS A 292 20.07 -6.16 15.19
N VAL A 293 19.22 -6.62 16.11
CA VAL A 293 18.98 -8.05 16.30
C VAL A 293 18.19 -8.62 15.12
N PHE A 294 17.18 -7.92 14.65
CA PHE A 294 16.36 -8.37 13.51
C PHE A 294 17.12 -8.36 12.18
N GLU A 295 18.16 -7.53 12.01
CA GLU A 295 19.05 -7.60 10.84
C GLU A 295 19.77 -8.97 10.71
N GLN A 296 19.92 -9.69 11.81
CA GLN A 296 20.58 -10.99 11.86
C GLN A 296 19.61 -12.17 11.82
N ILE A 297 18.34 -11.93 11.45
CA ILE A 297 17.33 -12.97 11.37
C ILE A 297 17.70 -14.04 10.35
N LEU A 298 17.42 -15.27 10.69
CA LEU A 298 17.57 -16.43 9.81
C LEU A 298 16.24 -17.20 9.75
N PRO A 299 15.95 -17.94 8.66
CA PRO A 299 14.76 -18.76 8.54
C PRO A 299 14.52 -19.70 9.73
N GLN A 300 15.59 -20.24 10.31
CA GLN A 300 15.52 -21.10 11.51
C GLN A 300 14.98 -20.40 12.77
N ASP A 301 15.08 -19.06 12.86
CA ASP A 301 14.54 -18.31 13.99
C ASP A 301 13.02 -18.19 13.86
N LEU A 302 12.52 -18.01 12.64
CA LEU A 302 11.09 -18.00 12.32
C LEU A 302 10.46 -19.38 12.56
N LEU A 303 11.17 -20.47 12.24
CA LEU A 303 10.75 -21.84 12.56
C LEU A 303 10.58 -22.02 14.07
N LYS A 304 11.55 -21.57 14.85
CA LYS A 304 11.46 -21.64 16.33
C LYS A 304 10.38 -20.74 16.90
N PHE A 305 10.05 -19.68 16.21
CA PHE A 305 8.95 -18.77 16.58
C PHE A 305 7.56 -19.40 16.32
N GLY A 306 7.50 -20.46 15.48
CA GLY A 306 6.28 -21.21 15.21
C GLY A 306 5.69 -21.04 13.81
N MET A 307 6.45 -20.49 12.88
CA MET A 307 6.08 -20.50 11.46
C MET A 307 6.41 -21.85 10.83
N ILE A 308 5.57 -22.32 9.90
CA ILE A 308 5.85 -23.59 9.20
C ILE A 308 6.93 -23.41 8.10
N PRO A 309 7.78 -24.42 7.88
CA PRO A 309 8.88 -24.34 6.93
C PRO A 309 8.46 -23.95 5.52
N GLU A 310 7.37 -24.53 5.05
CA GLU A 310 6.82 -24.31 3.71
C GLU A 310 6.39 -22.85 3.52
N PHE A 311 5.78 -22.26 4.54
CA PHE A 311 5.33 -20.87 4.49
C PHE A 311 6.51 -19.88 4.47
N ILE A 312 7.56 -20.16 5.27
CA ILE A 312 8.81 -19.38 5.26
C ILE A 312 9.46 -19.44 3.88
N GLY A 313 9.50 -20.63 3.27
CA GLY A 313 10.05 -20.82 1.93
C GLY A 313 9.35 -20.00 0.84
N ARG A 314 8.09 -19.58 1.06
CA ARG A 314 7.31 -18.74 0.12
C ARG A 314 7.38 -17.25 0.45
N LEU A 315 8.09 -16.86 1.51
CA LEU A 315 8.37 -15.48 1.92
C LEU A 315 9.88 -15.21 1.95
N PRO A 316 10.59 -15.37 0.83
CA PRO A 316 12.06 -15.34 0.81
C PRO A 316 12.62 -13.93 1.08
N ILE A 317 11.82 -12.88 0.88
CA ILE A 317 12.25 -11.50 1.07
C ILE A 317 11.81 -11.02 2.44
N ILE A 318 12.77 -10.76 3.31
CA ILE A 318 12.53 -10.25 4.65
C ILE A 318 12.98 -8.79 4.70
N ALA A 319 12.08 -7.90 5.09
CA ALA A 319 12.38 -6.49 5.33
C ALA A 319 12.06 -6.13 6.78
N THR A 320 13.03 -5.58 7.47
CA THR A 320 12.91 -5.20 8.88
C THR A 320 12.74 -3.69 9.03
N LEU A 321 11.78 -3.29 9.84
CA LEU A 321 11.48 -1.89 10.12
C LEU A 321 11.98 -1.52 11.52
N LYS A 322 12.57 -0.34 11.61
CA LYS A 322 13.05 0.26 12.87
C LYS A 322 11.88 0.77 13.70
N GLU A 323 12.08 0.77 15.01
CA GLU A 323 11.25 1.58 15.87
C GLU A 323 11.45 3.07 15.54
N LEU A 324 10.37 3.83 15.62
CA LEU A 324 10.41 5.27 15.31
C LEU A 324 10.97 6.00 16.52
N ASP A 325 12.07 6.69 16.32
CA ASP A 325 12.66 7.57 17.33
C ASP A 325 11.87 8.88 17.47
N ARG A 326 12.22 9.68 18.49
CA ARG A 326 11.55 10.94 18.78
C ARG A 326 11.57 11.91 17.59
N GLU A 327 12.69 11.99 16.88
CA GLU A 327 12.84 12.87 15.72
C GLU A 327 11.96 12.39 14.53
N ALA A 328 11.94 11.08 14.27
CA ALA A 328 11.09 10.52 13.24
C ALA A 328 9.60 10.75 13.51
N LEU A 329 9.17 10.64 14.77
CA LEU A 329 7.78 10.90 15.17
C LEU A 329 7.36 12.36 14.92
N ILE A 330 8.24 13.35 15.19
CA ILE A 330 7.97 14.76 14.84
C ILE A 330 7.86 14.92 13.32
N LYS A 331 8.84 14.38 12.58
CA LYS A 331 8.85 14.46 11.10
C LYS A 331 7.62 13.85 10.48
N ILE A 332 7.12 12.71 10.97
CA ILE A 332 5.91 12.06 10.48
C ILE A 332 4.68 12.97 10.54
N THR A 333 4.60 13.87 11.52
CA THR A 333 3.47 14.79 11.64
C THR A 333 3.51 15.95 10.66
N THR A 334 4.70 16.31 10.14
CA THR A 334 4.94 17.55 9.39
C THR A 334 5.50 17.39 7.98
N GLU A 335 6.41 16.43 7.75
CA GLU A 335 7.17 16.35 6.49
C GLU A 335 6.47 15.58 5.36
N PRO A 336 5.85 14.39 5.58
CA PRO A 336 5.26 13.61 4.50
C PRO A 336 4.27 14.40 3.65
N LYS A 337 4.11 14.01 2.37
CA LYS A 337 3.12 14.63 1.47
C LYS A 337 1.72 14.63 2.09
N ASN A 338 1.33 13.55 2.78
CA ASN A 338 0.05 13.41 3.49
C ASN A 338 0.21 13.55 5.01
N ALA A 339 1.15 14.38 5.50
CA ALA A 339 1.33 14.61 6.93
C ALA A 339 0.04 15.16 7.56
N LEU A 340 -0.27 14.70 8.78
CA LEU A 340 -1.53 15.04 9.43
C LEU A 340 -1.71 16.56 9.62
N VAL A 341 -0.64 17.25 10.00
CA VAL A 341 -0.62 18.72 10.13
C VAL A 341 -0.93 19.38 8.77
N LYS A 342 -0.38 18.86 7.65
CA LYS A 342 -0.68 19.40 6.31
C LYS A 342 -2.14 19.21 5.92
N GLN A 343 -2.74 18.08 6.29
CA GLN A 343 -4.17 17.82 6.03
C GLN A 343 -5.06 18.84 6.75
N TYR A 344 -4.81 19.09 8.04
CA TYR A 344 -5.57 20.08 8.79
C TYR A 344 -5.30 21.51 8.30
N LYS A 345 -4.05 21.84 7.93
CA LYS A 345 -3.74 23.12 7.29
C LYS A 345 -4.57 23.32 6.01
N LYS A 346 -4.65 22.30 5.16
CA LYS A 346 -5.44 22.36 3.91
C LYS A 346 -6.94 22.51 4.21
N LEU A 347 -7.47 21.81 5.22
CA LEU A 347 -8.87 21.94 5.62
C LEU A 347 -9.21 23.36 6.07
N LEU A 348 -8.43 23.97 6.98
CA LEU A 348 -8.66 25.33 7.44
C LEU A 348 -8.35 26.37 6.36
N GLN A 349 -7.43 26.11 5.46
CA GLN A 349 -7.18 26.95 4.28
C GLN A 349 -8.41 27.04 3.37
N MET A 350 -9.23 25.99 3.30
CA MET A 350 -10.51 26.03 2.57
C MET A 350 -11.52 27.01 3.18
N ASP A 351 -11.34 27.35 4.46
CA ASP A 351 -12.12 28.36 5.17
C ASP A 351 -11.37 29.72 5.26
N ASP A 352 -10.31 29.89 4.46
CA ASP A 352 -9.42 31.05 4.44
C ASP A 352 -8.74 31.33 5.79
N VAL A 353 -8.46 30.27 6.58
CA VAL A 353 -7.78 30.38 7.88
C VAL A 353 -6.43 29.68 7.80
N GLU A 354 -5.38 30.36 8.23
CA GLU A 354 -4.03 29.79 8.32
C GLU A 354 -3.85 29.07 9.67
N LEU A 355 -3.57 27.75 9.62
CA LEU A 355 -3.27 26.95 10.80
C LEU A 355 -1.77 26.88 11.04
N ILE A 356 -1.33 27.22 12.24
CA ILE A 356 0.07 27.17 12.64
C ILE A 356 0.18 26.30 13.89
N PHE A 357 1.05 25.30 13.85
CA PHE A 357 1.49 24.56 15.05
C PHE A 357 2.84 25.11 15.48
N GLU A 358 2.94 25.60 16.68
CA GLU A 358 4.23 25.98 17.29
C GLU A 358 5.08 24.71 17.51
N HIS A 359 6.39 24.83 17.41
CA HIS A 359 7.30 23.68 17.59
C HIS A 359 7.12 23.01 18.97
N GLU A 360 6.95 23.82 20.00
CA GLU A 360 6.69 23.38 21.36
C GLU A 360 5.36 22.62 21.51
N ALA A 361 4.34 22.99 20.71
CA ALA A 361 3.09 22.23 20.66
C ALA A 361 3.28 20.84 20.06
N LEU A 362 4.06 20.72 18.98
CA LEU A 362 4.38 19.42 18.38
C LEU A 362 5.18 18.52 19.34
N GLU A 363 6.12 19.10 20.10
CA GLU A 363 6.84 18.38 21.14
C GLU A 363 5.91 17.90 22.27
N ALA A 364 4.98 18.73 22.70
CA ALA A 364 4.00 18.36 23.72
C ALA A 364 3.04 17.24 23.24
N ILE A 365 2.64 17.26 21.97
CA ILE A 365 1.85 16.19 21.35
C ILE A 365 2.64 14.87 21.37
N LEU A 366 3.93 14.94 21.04
CA LEU A 366 4.82 13.79 21.06
C LEU A 366 4.97 13.21 22.46
N ASP A 367 5.21 14.06 23.46
CA ASP A 367 5.35 13.61 24.85
C ASP A 367 4.10 12.88 25.34
N LYS A 368 2.89 13.42 25.05
CA LYS A 368 1.61 12.73 25.32
C LYS A 368 1.50 11.40 24.61
N ALA A 369 1.98 11.28 23.36
CA ALA A 369 1.92 10.04 22.59
C ALA A 369 2.87 8.96 23.15
N ILE A 370 4.06 9.38 23.60
CA ILE A 370 5.04 8.49 24.23
C ILE A 370 4.50 8.00 25.58
N GLU A 371 3.93 8.87 26.40
CA GLU A 371 3.30 8.50 27.67
C GLU A 371 2.18 7.47 27.48
N ARG A 372 1.34 7.63 26.44
CA ARG A 372 0.28 6.68 26.09
C ARG A 372 0.82 5.37 25.51
N LYS A 373 2.11 5.24 25.19
CA LYS A 373 2.77 4.09 24.56
C LYS A 373 2.10 3.64 23.24
N THR A 374 1.54 4.57 22.49
CA THR A 374 0.74 4.29 21.31
C THR A 374 1.47 4.54 19.98
N GLY A 375 2.74 5.00 20.03
CA GLY A 375 3.56 5.28 18.86
C GLY A 375 2.91 6.28 17.89
N ALA A 376 3.15 6.12 16.60
CA ALA A 376 2.61 7.03 15.58
C ALA A 376 1.06 7.05 15.52
N ARG A 377 0.37 5.97 15.89
CA ARG A 377 -1.11 5.93 15.98
C ARG A 377 -1.64 6.91 17.04
N GLY A 378 -0.91 7.06 18.16
CA GLY A 378 -1.28 7.98 19.23
C GLY A 378 -1.16 9.45 18.83
N LEU A 379 -0.21 9.79 17.96
CA LEU A 379 -0.06 11.16 17.46
C LEU A 379 -1.35 11.61 16.72
N ARG A 380 -1.90 10.73 15.88
CA ARG A 380 -3.13 11.00 15.16
C ARG A 380 -4.29 11.29 16.13
N SER A 381 -4.49 10.41 17.10
CA SER A 381 -5.58 10.53 18.07
C SER A 381 -5.49 11.83 18.88
N ILE A 382 -4.27 12.22 19.30
CA ILE A 382 -4.05 13.46 20.06
C ILE A 382 -4.31 14.70 19.19
N ILE A 383 -3.82 14.70 17.94
CA ILE A 383 -4.05 15.81 17.01
C ILE A 383 -5.54 15.90 16.68
N GLU A 384 -6.24 14.81 16.44
CA GLU A 384 -7.68 14.79 16.20
C GLU A 384 -8.48 15.32 17.40
N GLU A 385 -8.07 15.00 18.63
CA GLU A 385 -8.68 15.50 19.85
C GLU A 385 -8.55 17.04 19.93
N ILE A 386 -7.37 17.61 19.69
CA ILE A 386 -7.12 19.04 19.66
C ILE A 386 -7.89 19.74 18.53
N MET A 387 -7.82 19.18 17.35
CA MET A 387 -8.41 19.77 16.15
C MET A 387 -9.93 19.72 16.12
N ARG A 388 -10.56 18.82 16.88
CA ARG A 388 -12.01 18.67 16.93
C ARG A 388 -12.68 20.00 17.36
N ASP A 389 -12.23 20.58 18.45
CA ASP A 389 -12.81 21.78 19.01
C ASP A 389 -12.48 23.01 18.12
N ILE A 390 -11.26 23.07 17.61
CA ILE A 390 -10.81 24.08 16.65
C ILE A 390 -11.67 24.05 15.36
N MET A 391 -11.89 22.87 14.79
CA MET A 391 -12.69 22.70 13.57
C MET A 391 -14.20 22.94 13.80
N PHE A 392 -14.68 22.87 15.04
CA PHE A 392 -16.05 23.18 15.39
C PHE A 392 -16.30 24.69 15.42
N ASP A 393 -15.38 25.45 16.02
CA ASP A 393 -15.57 26.88 16.28
C ASP A 393 -15.12 27.79 15.13
N ILE A 394 -13.94 27.50 14.54
CA ILE A 394 -13.32 28.38 13.54
C ILE A 394 -14.19 28.65 12.30
N PRO A 395 -14.83 27.64 11.65
CA PRO A 395 -15.62 27.89 10.46
C PRO A 395 -16.85 28.81 10.69
N SER A 396 -17.25 28.94 11.95
CA SER A 396 -18.39 29.80 12.35
C SER A 396 -18.04 31.29 12.45
N ASN A 397 -16.74 31.65 12.51
CA ASN A 397 -16.26 33.01 12.63
C ASN A 397 -15.44 33.45 11.41
N GLU A 398 -16.07 34.15 10.48
CA GLU A 398 -15.44 34.57 9.21
C GLU A 398 -14.30 35.60 9.37
N LYS A 399 -14.10 36.16 10.56
CA LYS A 399 -13.06 37.18 10.82
C LYS A 399 -11.71 36.57 11.18
N ILE A 400 -11.67 35.28 11.48
CA ILE A 400 -10.42 34.60 11.87
C ILE A 400 -9.50 34.50 10.66
N GLU A 401 -8.27 35.01 10.79
CA GLU A 401 -7.23 34.92 9.78
C GLU A 401 -6.23 33.80 10.09
N GLN A 402 -5.82 33.67 11.37
CA GLN A 402 -4.86 32.66 11.80
C GLN A 402 -5.31 31.97 13.08
N CYS A 403 -5.05 30.67 13.15
CA CYS A 403 -5.21 29.85 14.34
C CYS A 403 -3.86 29.23 14.72
N ILE A 404 -3.37 29.53 15.91
CA ILE A 404 -2.07 29.08 16.38
C ILE A 404 -2.27 28.14 17.55
N VAL A 405 -1.85 26.89 17.35
CA VAL A 405 -1.85 25.84 18.39
C VAL A 405 -0.57 25.97 19.20
N THR A 406 -0.70 26.28 20.49
CA THR A 406 0.40 26.48 21.41
C THR A 406 0.59 25.24 22.30
N LYS A 407 1.68 25.22 23.08
CA LYS A 407 1.94 24.17 24.07
C LYS A 407 0.82 24.07 25.11
N GLU A 408 0.31 25.21 25.58
CA GLU A 408 -0.76 25.29 26.57
C GLU A 408 -2.10 24.73 26.00
N THR A 409 -2.34 24.93 24.72
CA THR A 409 -3.48 24.29 24.01
C THR A 409 -3.40 22.77 24.10
N VAL A 410 -2.19 22.22 23.97
CA VAL A 410 -1.98 20.78 24.01
C VAL A 410 -2.02 20.22 25.43
N LEU A 411 -1.36 20.87 26.40
CA LEU A 411 -1.19 20.33 27.76
C LEU A 411 -2.39 20.62 28.66
N ASP A 412 -2.89 21.86 28.63
CA ASP A 412 -3.86 22.39 29.57
C ASP A 412 -5.27 22.53 28.94
N ASN A 413 -5.45 22.10 27.67
CA ASN A 413 -6.67 22.23 26.91
C ASN A 413 -7.16 23.71 26.82
N GLN A 414 -6.21 24.67 26.80
CA GLN A 414 -6.54 26.07 26.60
C GLN A 414 -6.95 26.31 25.14
N GLU A 415 -7.75 27.36 24.93
CA GLU A 415 -8.13 27.78 23.59
C GLU A 415 -6.87 28.14 22.75
N PRO A 416 -6.86 27.82 21.43
CA PRO A 416 -5.76 28.21 20.56
C PRO A 416 -5.70 29.73 20.45
N ARG A 417 -4.54 30.28 20.18
CA ARG A 417 -4.37 31.71 19.95
C ARG A 417 -4.95 32.06 18.57
N ILE A 418 -6.03 32.85 18.57
CA ILE A 418 -6.73 33.27 17.37
C ILE A 418 -6.30 34.69 17.00
N ILE A 419 -6.00 34.93 15.73
CA ILE A 419 -5.77 36.26 15.17
C ILE A 419 -6.92 36.59 14.24
N GLU A 420 -7.66 37.68 14.56
CA GLU A 420 -8.77 38.15 13.78
C GLU A 420 -8.38 39.36 12.91
N ASN A 421 -8.90 39.37 11.67
CA ASN A 421 -8.79 40.49 10.76
C ASN A 421 -10.21 41.06 10.49
N PRO A 422 -10.56 42.21 11.07
CA PRO A 422 -11.87 42.81 10.88
C PRO A 422 -12.23 43.13 9.43
N ASN A 423 -11.21 43.26 8.56
CA ASN A 423 -11.34 43.59 7.14
C ASN A 423 -11.25 42.38 6.22
N LYS A 424 -11.27 41.18 6.76
CA LYS A 424 -11.21 39.95 5.98
C LYS A 424 -12.44 39.80 5.10
N VAL A 425 -12.26 39.78 3.79
CA VAL A 425 -13.32 39.52 2.81
C VAL A 425 -13.22 38.05 2.39
N LYS A 426 -14.29 37.28 2.57
CA LYS A 426 -14.35 35.88 2.15
C LYS A 426 -14.20 35.77 0.64
N LYS A 427 -13.19 35.07 0.15
CA LYS A 427 -13.01 34.79 -1.28
C LYS A 427 -14.15 33.92 -1.78
N VAL A 428 -14.88 34.40 -2.80
CA VAL A 428 -15.96 33.62 -3.43
C VAL A 428 -15.35 32.36 -4.08
N ARG A 429 -16.09 31.26 -3.99
CA ARG A 429 -15.60 29.91 -4.43
C ARG A 429 -15.07 29.88 -5.89
N SER A 430 -15.58 30.79 -6.76
CA SER A 430 -15.11 30.97 -8.15
C SER A 430 -13.70 31.60 -8.27
N GLU A 431 -13.31 32.46 -7.30
CA GLU A 431 -11.98 33.08 -7.28
C GLU A 431 -10.90 32.15 -6.69
N ARG A 432 -11.31 31.20 -5.82
CA ARG A 432 -10.40 30.18 -5.25
C ARG A 432 -9.82 29.27 -6.32
N ILE A 433 -10.63 28.85 -7.30
CA ILE A 433 -10.19 28.01 -8.43
C ILE A 433 -9.18 28.74 -9.32
N ALA A 434 -9.36 30.06 -9.51
CA ALA A 434 -8.46 30.88 -10.33
C ALA A 434 -7.10 31.21 -9.67
N VAL A 435 -7.02 31.19 -8.33
CA VAL A 435 -5.77 31.40 -7.58
C VAL A 435 -4.95 30.12 -7.51
N GLU A 436 -5.58 28.97 -7.28
CA GLU A 436 -4.92 27.66 -7.33
C GLU A 436 -4.27 27.38 -8.69
N GLN A 437 -4.91 27.76 -9.79
CA GLN A 437 -4.35 27.68 -11.14
C GLN A 437 -3.17 28.64 -11.43
N LYS A 438 -2.98 29.69 -10.62
CA LYS A 438 -1.86 30.63 -10.75
C LYS A 438 -0.67 30.31 -9.85
N GLU A 439 -0.87 29.57 -8.77
CA GLU A 439 0.21 29.11 -7.88
C GLU A 439 0.85 27.80 -8.36
N THR A 440 0.21 27.11 -9.30
CA THR A 440 0.69 25.86 -9.93
C THR A 440 1.26 26.08 -11.34
N ALA A 441 1.34 27.31 -11.85
CA ALA A 441 1.97 27.72 -13.10
C ALA A 441 3.29 28.44 -12.82
#